data_7baf9dfdc88adfd3181790bc6d64b4ab
#
_entry.id   7baf9dfdc88adfd3181790bc6d64b4ab
#
_cell.length_a   1.000
_cell.length_b   1.000
_cell.length_c   1.000
_cell.angle_alpha   90.00
_cell.angle_beta   90.00
_cell.angle_gamma   90.00
#
_symmetry.space_group_name_H-M   'P 1'
#
loop_
_entity.id
_entity.type
_entity.pdbx_description
1 polymer ?
#
loop_
_entity_poly.entity_id
_entity_poly.type
_entity_poly.pdbx_seq_one_letter_code
_entity_poly.pdbx_strand_id
1 'polypeptide(L)'
;MQEEFTAHMSMREGQGRLYVVLLNTTDAWPEYCFGPTVPTLTERAEALSVLGFEPVPGAEWEWMEDSETLDDPASPVVLIAAIRARLLEEEA
;
A
#
# COMPACT_ATOMS: atom_id res chain seq x y z
N MET A 1 -14.64 9.61 15.52
CA MET A 1 -14.16 8.28 15.12
C MET A 1 -13.47 8.40 13.78
N GLN A 2 -12.22 7.99 13.72
CA GLN A 2 -11.47 8.07 12.46
C GLN A 2 -11.76 6.87 11.58
N GLU A 3 -11.91 7.14 10.30
CA GLU A 3 -12.05 6.09 9.31
C GLU A 3 -10.70 5.45 9.04
N GLU A 4 -10.68 4.13 8.96
CA GLU A 4 -9.48 3.39 8.62
C GLU A 4 -9.55 2.87 7.20
N PHE A 5 -8.41 2.85 6.55
CA PHE A 5 -8.25 2.37 5.19
C PHE A 5 -7.17 1.28 5.17
N THR A 6 -7.11 0.54 4.09
CA THR A 6 -6.02 -0.40 3.89
C THR A 6 -5.07 0.15 2.83
N ALA A 7 -3.80 0.28 3.20
CA ALA A 7 -2.76 0.64 2.25
C ALA A 7 -2.06 -0.62 1.79
N HIS A 8 -1.83 -0.75 0.50
CA HIS A 8 -1.14 -1.87 -0.11
C HIS A 8 0.15 -1.39 -0.76
N MET A 9 1.22 -2.18 -0.62
CA MET A 9 2.46 -1.96 -1.33
C MET A 9 2.76 -3.24 -2.11
N SER A 10 2.73 -3.15 -3.43
CA SER A 10 2.98 -4.32 -4.29
C SER A 10 4.30 -4.19 -5.01
N MET A 11 5.00 -5.32 -5.15
CA MET A 11 6.20 -5.42 -5.98
C MET A 11 5.85 -6.32 -7.17
N ARG A 12 5.89 -5.75 -8.36
CA ARG A 12 5.51 -6.45 -9.57
C ARG A 12 6.41 -6.00 -10.71
N GLU A 13 6.97 -6.97 -11.44
CA GLU A 13 7.82 -6.69 -12.59
C GLU A 13 8.97 -5.72 -12.28
N GLY A 14 9.56 -5.84 -11.08
CA GLY A 14 10.65 -4.98 -10.67
C GLY A 14 10.24 -3.56 -10.35
N GLN A 15 8.97 -3.33 -10.08
CA GLN A 15 8.47 -2.00 -9.74
C GLN A 15 7.57 -2.06 -8.51
N GLY A 16 7.83 -1.15 -7.56
CA GLY A 16 7.01 -1.04 -6.37
C GLY A 16 5.93 0.02 -6.53
N ARG A 17 4.75 -0.27 -6.00
CA ARG A 17 3.63 0.67 -5.95
C ARG A 17 3.00 0.63 -4.58
N LEU A 18 2.68 1.79 -4.07
CA LEU A 18 1.92 1.92 -2.84
C LEU A 18 0.61 2.63 -3.17
N TYR A 19 -0.51 2.06 -2.74
CA TYR A 19 -1.82 2.65 -2.98
C TYR A 19 -2.73 2.44 -1.78
N VAL A 20 -3.71 3.33 -1.63
CA VAL A 20 -4.71 3.24 -0.56
C VAL A 20 -6.05 2.86 -1.16
N VAL A 21 -6.64 1.80 -0.64
CA VAL A 21 -7.93 1.28 -1.14
C VAL A 21 -9.07 2.16 -0.64
N LEU A 22 -9.86 2.68 -1.56
CA LEU A 22 -11.05 3.48 -1.27
C LEU A 22 -12.27 2.71 -1.77
N LEU A 23 -13.11 2.26 -0.84
CA LEU A 23 -14.20 1.34 -1.17
C LEU A 23 -15.48 2.01 -1.69
N ASN A 24 -15.69 3.28 -1.40
CA ASN A 24 -16.97 3.94 -1.70
C ASN A 24 -16.81 5.09 -2.69
N THR A 25 -15.93 4.93 -3.67
CA THR A 25 -15.71 5.97 -4.67
C THR A 25 -15.44 5.36 -6.03
N THR A 26 -15.78 6.10 -7.07
CA THR A 26 -15.41 5.75 -8.46
C THR A 26 -14.12 6.45 -8.88
N ASP A 27 -13.58 7.32 -8.03
CA ASP A 27 -12.33 8.00 -8.31
C ASP A 27 -11.14 7.04 -8.24
N ALA A 28 -10.06 7.39 -8.92
CA ALA A 28 -8.83 6.62 -8.85
C ALA A 28 -8.28 6.66 -7.42
N TRP A 29 -7.72 5.53 -6.98
CA TRP A 29 -7.11 5.44 -5.65
C TRP A 29 -5.79 6.20 -5.62
N PRO A 30 -5.47 6.84 -4.47
CA PRO A 30 -4.15 7.45 -4.31
C PRO A 30 -3.04 6.42 -4.51
N GLU A 31 -2.04 6.77 -5.29
CA GLU A 31 -0.98 5.83 -5.64
C GLU A 31 0.37 6.55 -5.65
N TYR A 32 1.40 5.86 -5.17
CA TYR A 32 2.78 6.32 -5.19
C TYR A 32 3.65 5.22 -5.80
N CYS A 33 4.47 5.58 -6.80
CA CYS A 33 5.35 4.61 -7.46
C CYS A 33 6.76 4.69 -6.91
N PHE A 34 7.33 3.52 -6.61
CA PHE A 34 8.72 3.38 -6.19
C PHE A 34 9.55 2.80 -7.32
N GLY A 35 10.87 2.80 -7.13
CA GLY A 35 11.79 2.14 -8.05
C GLY A 35 11.80 0.62 -7.91
N PRO A 36 12.85 -0.04 -8.42
CA PRO A 36 12.90 -1.50 -8.48
C PRO A 36 13.20 -2.20 -7.15
N THR A 37 13.61 -1.46 -6.12
CA THR A 37 13.91 -2.04 -4.81
C THR A 37 12.71 -1.92 -3.88
N VAL A 38 12.59 -2.87 -2.94
CA VAL A 38 11.54 -2.80 -1.91
C VAL A 38 11.80 -1.56 -1.05
N PRO A 39 10.82 -0.65 -0.93
CA PRO A 39 11.01 0.54 -0.11
C PRO A 39 11.11 0.17 1.37
N THR A 40 11.91 0.95 2.09
CA THR A 40 12.02 0.80 3.55
C THR A 40 10.74 1.23 4.24
N LEU A 41 10.62 0.90 5.52
CA LEU A 41 9.45 1.33 6.31
C LEU A 41 9.34 2.86 6.35
N THR A 42 10.46 3.55 6.45
CA THR A 42 10.49 5.02 6.42
C THR A 42 10.01 5.55 5.07
N GLU A 43 10.48 4.97 3.98
CA GLU A 43 10.07 5.38 2.64
C GLU A 43 8.57 5.15 2.42
N ARG A 44 8.03 4.04 2.93
CA ARG A 44 6.60 3.76 2.85
C ARG A 44 5.78 4.78 3.64
N ALA A 45 6.23 5.13 4.83
CA ALA A 45 5.55 6.11 5.66
C ALA A 45 5.56 7.49 5.00
N GLU A 46 6.68 7.88 4.40
CA GLU A 46 6.78 9.14 3.67
C GLU A 46 5.85 9.16 2.47
N ALA A 47 5.77 8.06 1.73
CA ALA A 47 4.88 7.96 0.58
C ALA A 47 3.41 8.06 1.00
N LEU A 48 3.01 7.40 2.09
CA LEU A 48 1.67 7.53 2.63
C LEU A 48 1.37 8.98 3.00
N SER A 49 2.34 9.66 3.62
CA SER A 49 2.19 11.07 3.98
C SER A 49 1.95 11.95 2.75
N VAL A 50 2.68 11.69 1.67
CA VAL A 50 2.45 12.41 0.41
C VAL A 50 1.03 12.21 -0.11
N LEU A 51 0.47 11.02 0.10
CA LEU A 51 -0.90 10.72 -0.31
C LEU A 51 -1.96 11.21 0.68
N GLY A 52 -1.54 11.74 1.83
CA GLY A 52 -2.46 12.27 2.84
C GLY A 52 -2.85 11.26 3.91
N PHE A 53 -2.05 10.22 4.11
CA PHE A 53 -2.35 9.15 5.05
C PHE A 53 -1.16 8.87 5.97
N GLU A 54 -1.42 8.13 7.04
CA GLU A 54 -0.38 7.64 7.95
C GLU A 54 -0.78 6.26 8.45
N PRO A 55 0.18 5.40 8.84
CA PRO A 55 -0.15 4.12 9.45
C PRO A 55 -0.91 4.30 10.75
N VAL A 56 -1.89 3.44 11.00
CA VAL A 56 -2.57 3.41 12.29
C VAL A 56 -1.55 3.02 13.37
N PRO A 57 -1.49 3.71 14.52
CA PRO A 57 -0.57 3.35 15.59
C PRO A 57 -0.69 1.89 15.99
N GLY A 58 0.43 1.19 16.07
CA GLY A 58 0.46 -0.23 16.40
C GLY A 58 0.22 -1.17 15.23
N ALA A 59 -0.14 -0.66 14.06
CA ALA A 59 -0.31 -1.49 12.87
C ALA A 59 1.04 -1.87 12.30
N GLU A 60 1.11 -3.07 11.74
CA GLU A 60 2.33 -3.59 11.13
C GLU A 60 2.04 -4.03 9.70
N TRP A 61 3.04 -3.91 8.83
CA TRP A 61 2.94 -4.41 7.47
C TRP A 61 2.90 -5.94 7.48
N GLU A 62 1.93 -6.50 6.78
CA GLU A 62 1.82 -7.95 6.60
C GLU A 62 2.03 -8.29 5.14
N TRP A 63 2.93 -9.22 4.87
CA TRP A 63 3.26 -9.65 3.53
C TRP A 63 2.44 -10.86 3.13
N MET A 64 2.03 -10.87 1.86
CA MET A 64 1.37 -12.02 1.26
C MET A 64 1.90 -12.22 -0.14
N GLU A 65 1.82 -13.45 -0.62
CA GLU A 65 2.20 -13.79 -1.98
C GLU A 65 0.94 -14.16 -2.77
N ASP A 66 0.95 -13.81 -4.05
CA ASP A 66 -0.12 -14.22 -4.95
C ASP A 66 0.47 -14.53 -6.31
N SER A 67 -0.23 -15.31 -7.11
CA SER A 67 0.16 -15.57 -8.49
C SER A 67 -0.28 -14.42 -9.37
N GLU A 68 0.58 -13.97 -10.28
CA GLU A 68 0.25 -12.90 -11.20
C GLU A 68 -0.99 -13.25 -12.04
N THR A 69 -1.10 -14.51 -12.45
CA THR A 69 -2.27 -15.04 -13.13
C THR A 69 -3.03 -15.93 -12.16
N LEU A 70 -4.30 -15.62 -11.91
CA LEU A 70 -5.15 -16.42 -11.03
C LEU A 70 -5.21 -17.87 -11.52
N ASP A 71 -5.13 -18.80 -10.57
CA ASP A 71 -5.21 -20.24 -10.81
C ASP A 71 -4.05 -20.82 -11.62
N ASP A 72 -2.98 -20.04 -11.83
CA ASP A 72 -1.79 -20.54 -12.50
C ASP A 72 -0.58 -20.48 -11.55
N PRO A 73 -0.25 -21.59 -10.86
CA PRO A 73 0.88 -21.60 -9.92
C PRO A 73 2.24 -21.48 -10.61
N ALA A 74 2.30 -21.58 -11.93
CA ALA A 74 3.55 -21.40 -12.68
C ALA A 74 3.78 -19.94 -13.09
N SER A 75 2.79 -19.06 -12.88
CA SER A 75 2.97 -17.64 -13.18
C SER A 75 3.86 -16.97 -12.14
N PRO A 76 4.49 -15.83 -12.47
CA PRO A 76 5.32 -15.09 -11.50
C PRO A 76 4.56 -14.73 -10.23
N VAL A 77 5.29 -14.68 -9.13
CA VAL A 77 4.72 -14.33 -7.83
C VAL A 77 4.70 -12.81 -7.68
N VAL A 78 3.57 -12.28 -7.21
CA VAL A 78 3.43 -10.89 -6.83
C VAL A 78 3.48 -10.80 -5.30
N LEU A 79 4.35 -9.96 -4.78
CA LEU A 79 4.46 -9.75 -3.33
C LEU A 79 3.67 -8.49 -2.97
N ILE A 80 2.79 -8.63 -1.99
CA ILE A 80 1.94 -7.52 -1.53
C ILE A 80 2.08 -7.39 -0.02
N ALA A 81 2.39 -6.18 0.44
CA ALA A 81 2.36 -5.86 1.85
C ALA A 81 1.14 -4.97 2.12
N ALA A 82 0.48 -5.20 3.24
CA ALA A 82 -0.70 -4.41 3.61
C ALA A 82 -0.58 -3.90 5.03
N ILE A 83 -1.09 -2.70 5.26
CA ILE A 83 -1.14 -2.09 6.59
C ILE A 83 -2.43 -1.27 6.71
N ARG A 84 -2.96 -1.17 7.91
CA ARG A 84 -4.07 -0.25 8.17
C ARG A 84 -3.55 1.18 8.23
N ALA A 85 -4.24 2.09 7.57
CA ALA A 85 -3.87 3.48 7.49
C ALA A 85 -5.06 4.35 7.83
N ARG A 86 -4.79 5.61 8.14
CA ARG A 86 -5.82 6.61 8.43
C ARG A 86 -5.41 7.93 7.80
N LEU A 87 -6.36 8.84 7.66
CA LEU A 87 -6.06 10.16 7.15
C LEU A 87 -5.10 10.89 8.11
N LEU A 88 -4.14 11.61 7.54
CA LEU A 88 -3.29 12.47 8.33
C LEU A 88 -4.14 13.55 8.98
N GLU A 89 -3.94 13.76 10.29
CA GLU A 89 -4.55 14.87 10.96
C GLU A 89 -3.68 16.09 10.78
N GLU A 90 -4.28 17.14 10.23
CA GLU A 90 -3.60 18.42 10.19
C GLU A 90 -3.78 19.08 11.54
N GLU A 91 -2.68 19.45 12.15
CA GLU A 91 -2.75 20.24 13.36
C GLU A 91 -3.13 21.67 12.98
N ALA A 92 -4.16 22.12 13.63
CA ALA A 92 -4.64 23.48 13.42
C ALA A 92 -3.68 24.47 14.05
#